data_0f7c35cc0c255708c308f72620837a74
#
_entry.id   0f7c35cc0c255708c308f72620837a74
#
_cell.length_a   1.000
_cell.length_b   1.000
_cell.length_c   1.000
_cell.angle_alpha   90.00
_cell.angle_beta   90.00
_cell.angle_gamma   90.00
#
_symmetry.space_group_name_H-M   'P 1'
#
loop_
_entity.id
_entity.type
_entity.pdbx_description
1 polymer ?
#
loop_
_entity_poly.entity_id
_entity_poly.type
_entity_poly.pdbx_seq_one_letter_code
_entity_poly.pdbx_strand_id
1 'polypeptide(L)'
;MRPGSEAVALELPVGRLTALRAHPTGAARGVVLWVPGFTGSKEDAHEILPRLADTGWDAWSYSQRGQADSAQPVDDDYSLDALAGDAVAVARLVGGGAPVHLIGHSLGGVVARAAVVSDPSAFTSVTLLCSGPKGWPGRHDATTETVAQAGSIGLWERDNPEKVDATDEEIGAFEAFFRHRAAATADQNLLQGASILRSEDDTTDALRETAVPVLVAHGEHDDKWPIDWQRDMAERLGARYVVIPGGAHSPQAEAPEATLEALDSFFSSLAVN
;
A
#
# COMPACT_ATOMS: atom_id res chain seq x y z
N MET A 1 11.76 12.49 -7.24
CA MET A 1 12.03 11.71 -5.99
C MET A 1 12.80 12.59 -5.04
N ARG A 2 12.37 12.63 -3.76
CA ARG A 2 13.16 13.26 -2.71
C ARG A 2 14.50 12.50 -2.61
N PRO A 3 15.65 13.16 -2.50
CA PRO A 3 16.94 12.49 -2.28
C PRO A 3 16.86 11.64 -1.00
N GLY A 4 17.31 10.39 -1.04
CA GLY A 4 17.40 9.53 0.14
C GLY A 4 16.74 8.16 0.02
N SER A 5 16.13 7.83 -1.12
CA SER A 5 15.66 6.45 -1.40
C SER A 5 16.42 5.86 -2.56
N GLU A 6 16.75 4.57 -2.46
CA GLU A 6 17.36 3.77 -3.52
C GLU A 6 16.37 2.77 -4.11
N ALA A 7 16.48 2.50 -5.40
CA ALA A 7 15.72 1.46 -6.07
C ALA A 7 16.37 0.09 -5.82
N VAL A 8 15.57 -0.90 -5.41
CA VAL A 8 16.02 -2.26 -5.09
C VAL A 8 15.18 -3.27 -5.85
N ALA A 9 15.79 -4.36 -6.30
CA ALA A 9 15.10 -5.52 -6.84
C ALA A 9 14.98 -6.60 -5.75
N LEU A 10 13.78 -7.14 -5.57
CA LEU A 10 13.47 -8.22 -4.65
C LEU A 10 13.18 -9.48 -5.48
N GLU A 11 14.02 -10.50 -5.39
CA GLU A 11 13.81 -11.76 -6.09
C GLU A 11 12.92 -12.67 -5.24
N LEU A 12 11.71 -12.95 -5.73
CA LEU A 12 10.69 -13.75 -5.06
C LEU A 12 10.20 -14.88 -5.97
N PRO A 13 9.47 -15.89 -5.46
CA PRO A 13 8.93 -16.98 -6.29
C PRO A 13 8.07 -16.49 -7.47
N VAL A 14 7.34 -15.40 -7.32
CA VAL A 14 6.53 -14.78 -8.38
C VAL A 14 7.38 -14.10 -9.46
N GLY A 15 8.68 -13.89 -9.21
CA GLY A 15 9.60 -13.13 -10.04
C GLY A 15 10.14 -11.90 -9.31
N ARG A 16 10.76 -11.01 -10.07
CA ARG A 16 11.34 -9.78 -9.53
C ARG A 16 10.25 -8.77 -9.18
N LEU A 17 10.14 -8.42 -7.90
CA LEU A 17 9.38 -7.24 -7.48
C LEU A 17 10.34 -6.06 -7.31
N THR A 18 9.86 -4.88 -7.63
CA THR A 18 10.65 -3.64 -7.51
C THR A 18 10.29 -2.91 -6.22
N ALA A 19 11.29 -2.31 -5.57
CA ALA A 19 11.13 -1.64 -4.29
C ALA A 19 11.90 -0.31 -4.25
N LEU A 20 11.50 0.55 -3.33
CA LEU A 20 12.28 1.68 -2.84
C LEU A 20 12.68 1.40 -1.39
N ARG A 21 13.88 1.78 -1.02
CA ARG A 21 14.39 1.72 0.34
C ARG A 21 14.99 3.05 0.76
N ALA A 22 14.70 3.48 1.99
CA ALA A 22 15.37 4.59 2.64
C ALA A 22 16.04 4.10 3.93
N HIS A 23 17.37 4.31 4.01
CA HIS A 23 18.17 3.88 5.15
C HIS A 23 18.24 4.96 6.23
N PRO A 24 18.16 4.57 7.52
CA PRO A 24 18.45 5.50 8.60
C PRO A 24 19.96 5.78 8.68
N THR A 25 20.28 6.92 9.28
CA THR A 25 21.66 7.21 9.66
C THR A 25 22.02 6.42 10.93
N GLY A 26 22.83 5.38 10.81
CA GLY A 26 23.22 4.50 11.91
C GLY A 26 22.39 3.22 12.01
N ALA A 27 22.35 2.61 13.21
CA ALA A 27 21.60 1.37 13.43
C ALA A 27 20.09 1.61 13.32
N ALA A 28 19.40 0.76 12.55
CA ALA A 28 17.96 0.83 12.42
C ALA A 28 17.25 0.43 13.73
N ARG A 29 16.19 1.13 14.06
CA ARG A 29 15.26 0.81 15.17
C ARG A 29 14.41 -0.43 14.86
N GLY A 30 14.21 -0.71 13.58
CA GLY A 30 13.44 -1.80 13.02
C GLY A 30 13.17 -1.53 11.54
N VAL A 31 12.42 -2.44 10.92
CA VAL A 31 12.04 -2.35 9.50
C VAL A 31 10.58 -1.96 9.37
N VAL A 32 10.29 -1.03 8.48
CA VAL A 32 8.93 -0.63 8.09
C VAL A 32 8.73 -0.99 6.62
N LEU A 33 7.65 -1.72 6.32
CA LEU A 33 7.29 -2.13 4.97
C LEU A 33 5.95 -1.52 4.56
N TRP A 34 5.92 -0.83 3.43
CA TRP A 34 4.73 -0.21 2.83
C TRP A 34 4.18 -1.06 1.70
N VAL A 35 2.87 -1.34 1.75
CA VAL A 35 2.09 -1.99 0.68
C VAL A 35 1.19 -0.94 0.02
N PRO A 36 1.39 -0.63 -1.29
CA PRO A 36 0.62 0.39 -1.99
C PRO A 36 -0.82 -0.04 -2.27
N GLY A 37 -1.66 0.94 -2.61
CA GLY A 37 -3.06 0.74 -2.93
C GLY A 37 -3.33 0.29 -4.37
N PHE A 38 -4.61 0.35 -4.73
CA PHE A 38 -5.10 0.11 -6.09
C PHE A 38 -4.52 1.15 -7.05
N THR A 39 -4.10 0.73 -8.25
CA THR A 39 -3.38 1.56 -9.24
C THR A 39 -2.04 2.14 -8.75
N GLY A 40 -1.60 1.75 -7.56
CA GLY A 40 -0.40 2.26 -6.91
C GLY A 40 0.89 1.60 -7.37
N SER A 41 1.98 2.01 -6.74
CA SER A 41 3.32 1.44 -6.90
C SER A 41 4.20 1.83 -5.70
N LYS A 42 5.44 1.34 -5.68
CA LYS A 42 6.44 1.68 -4.65
C LYS A 42 6.64 3.19 -4.45
N GLU A 43 6.40 3.97 -5.50
CA GLU A 43 6.56 5.42 -5.49
C GLU A 43 5.49 6.16 -4.68
N ASP A 44 4.36 5.53 -4.37
CA ASP A 44 3.31 6.16 -3.55
C ASP A 44 3.81 6.56 -2.14
N ALA A 45 4.87 5.88 -1.67
CA ALA A 45 5.51 6.16 -0.39
C ALA A 45 6.76 7.08 -0.49
N HIS A 46 7.07 7.64 -1.67
CA HIS A 46 8.33 8.37 -1.92
C HIS A 46 8.57 9.57 -0.99
N GLU A 47 7.50 10.18 -0.47
CA GLU A 47 7.58 11.30 0.48
C GLU A 47 7.76 10.83 1.93
N ILE A 48 7.17 9.68 2.29
CA ILE A 48 7.17 9.21 3.68
C ILE A 48 8.40 8.35 4.01
N LEU A 49 8.96 7.58 3.06
CA LEU A 49 10.10 6.70 3.33
C LEU A 49 11.33 7.44 3.86
N PRO A 50 11.81 8.55 3.23
CA PRO A 50 12.95 9.30 3.76
C PRO A 50 12.68 9.88 5.16
N ARG A 51 11.44 10.30 5.42
CA ARG A 51 11.04 10.83 6.73
C ARG A 51 11.08 9.75 7.82
N LEU A 52 10.63 8.54 7.50
CA LEU A 52 10.75 7.38 8.41
C LEU A 52 12.22 7.03 8.65
N ALA A 53 13.07 7.09 7.61
CA ALA A 53 14.50 6.88 7.76
C ALA A 53 15.17 7.95 8.64
N ASP A 54 14.76 9.21 8.53
CA ASP A 54 15.23 10.31 9.38
C ASP A 54 14.89 10.09 10.88
N THR A 55 13.81 9.34 11.19
CA THR A 55 13.44 8.95 12.56
C THR A 55 14.05 7.62 13.01
N GLY A 56 14.87 7.00 12.15
CA GLY A 56 15.67 5.82 12.50
C GLY A 56 15.10 4.49 12.02
N TRP A 57 14.06 4.46 11.17
CA TRP A 57 13.51 3.24 10.60
C TRP A 57 14.18 2.87 9.28
N ASP A 58 14.43 1.59 9.03
CA ASP A 58 14.77 1.07 7.70
C ASP A 58 13.47 0.91 6.91
N ALA A 59 13.18 1.88 6.05
CA ALA A 59 11.87 2.05 5.43
C ALA A 59 11.86 1.55 3.99
N TRP A 60 10.90 0.67 3.70
CA TRP A 60 10.73 0.01 2.41
C TRP A 60 9.33 0.22 1.85
N SER A 61 9.24 0.32 0.52
CA SER A 61 8.00 0.21 -0.24
C SER A 61 8.26 -0.65 -1.47
N TYR A 62 7.32 -1.53 -1.83
CA TYR A 62 7.44 -2.35 -3.03
C TYR A 62 6.22 -2.19 -3.93
N SER A 63 6.40 -2.35 -5.24
CA SER A 63 5.28 -2.53 -6.17
C SER A 63 4.82 -3.98 -6.10
N GLN A 64 3.53 -4.21 -5.84
CA GLN A 64 2.97 -5.56 -5.80
C GLN A 64 3.11 -6.24 -7.16
N ARG A 65 2.94 -7.59 -7.23
CA ARG A 65 2.89 -8.30 -8.50
C ARG A 65 1.98 -7.60 -9.50
N GLY A 66 2.44 -7.40 -10.72
CA GLY A 66 1.70 -6.75 -11.79
C GLY A 66 1.52 -5.23 -11.66
N GLN A 67 2.00 -4.59 -10.59
CA GLN A 67 2.01 -3.13 -10.49
C GLN A 67 3.28 -2.56 -11.12
N ALA A 68 3.11 -1.55 -11.98
CA ALA A 68 4.21 -0.84 -12.61
C ALA A 68 5.25 -1.80 -13.22
N ASP A 69 6.49 -1.72 -12.74
CA ASP A 69 7.65 -2.47 -13.22
C ASP A 69 7.93 -3.78 -12.44
N SER A 70 7.01 -4.22 -11.59
CA SER A 70 7.08 -5.52 -10.91
C SER A 70 6.62 -6.68 -11.79
N ALA A 71 7.14 -7.87 -11.52
CA ALA A 71 6.81 -9.08 -12.27
C ALA A 71 5.30 -9.34 -12.34
N GLN A 72 4.88 -9.81 -13.51
CA GLN A 72 3.54 -10.32 -13.75
C GLN A 72 3.58 -11.86 -13.64
N PRO A 73 2.75 -12.49 -12.81
CA PRO A 73 2.72 -13.95 -12.68
C PRO A 73 2.25 -14.61 -13.98
N VAL A 74 2.83 -15.77 -14.30
CA VAL A 74 2.52 -16.50 -15.54
C VAL A 74 1.09 -17.05 -15.56
N ASP A 75 0.53 -17.32 -14.40
CA ASP A 75 -0.82 -17.87 -14.19
C ASP A 75 -1.89 -16.79 -13.99
N ASP A 76 -1.54 -15.52 -14.13
CA ASP A 76 -2.42 -14.38 -13.90
C ASP A 76 -3.10 -14.39 -12.51
N ASP A 77 -2.46 -14.98 -11.50
CA ASP A 77 -2.99 -15.00 -10.13
C ASP A 77 -2.65 -13.72 -9.37
N TYR A 78 -3.66 -12.86 -9.23
CA TYR A 78 -3.65 -11.63 -8.43
C TYR A 78 -4.70 -11.70 -7.30
N SER A 79 -5.03 -12.93 -6.87
CA SER A 79 -5.92 -13.16 -5.74
C SER A 79 -5.39 -12.50 -4.46
N LEU A 80 -6.28 -12.25 -3.51
CA LEU A 80 -5.88 -11.70 -2.21
C LEU A 80 -4.86 -12.59 -1.50
N ASP A 81 -5.01 -13.92 -1.59
CA ASP A 81 -4.07 -14.88 -1.01
C ASP A 81 -2.68 -14.77 -1.64
N ALA A 82 -2.62 -14.61 -2.97
CA ALA A 82 -1.37 -14.44 -3.70
C ALA A 82 -0.66 -13.11 -3.34
N LEU A 83 -1.42 -12.01 -3.27
CA LEU A 83 -0.91 -10.69 -2.86
C LEU A 83 -0.44 -10.70 -1.40
N ALA A 84 -1.20 -11.34 -0.50
CA ALA A 84 -0.83 -11.49 0.91
C ALA A 84 0.41 -12.36 1.09
N GLY A 85 0.52 -13.46 0.33
CA GLY A 85 1.71 -14.32 0.32
C GLY A 85 2.97 -13.58 -0.11
N ASP A 86 2.88 -12.71 -1.13
CA ASP A 86 3.99 -11.85 -1.52
C ASP A 86 4.37 -10.87 -0.41
N ALA A 87 3.38 -10.25 0.24
CA ALA A 87 3.64 -9.32 1.34
C ALA A 87 4.39 -9.99 2.50
N VAL A 88 4.02 -11.23 2.86
CA VAL A 88 4.75 -12.05 3.85
C VAL A 88 6.17 -12.34 3.38
N ALA A 89 6.35 -12.76 2.13
CA ALA A 89 7.66 -13.09 1.58
C ALA A 89 8.59 -11.86 1.53
N VAL A 90 8.06 -10.70 1.11
CA VAL A 90 8.79 -9.42 1.15
C VAL A 90 9.15 -9.06 2.59
N ALA A 91 8.20 -9.14 3.54
CA ALA A 91 8.45 -8.83 4.95
C ALA A 91 9.60 -9.67 5.53
N ARG A 92 9.59 -10.98 5.28
CA ARG A 92 10.66 -11.89 5.74
C ARG A 92 12.00 -11.59 5.09
N LEU A 93 12.00 -11.22 3.80
CA LEU A 93 13.22 -10.88 3.07
C LEU A 93 13.84 -9.58 3.60
N VAL A 94 13.07 -8.50 3.67
CA VAL A 94 13.58 -7.18 4.08
C VAL A 94 13.86 -7.11 5.59
N GLY A 95 13.11 -7.88 6.39
CA GLY A 95 13.35 -8.02 7.83
C GLY A 95 14.55 -8.91 8.18
N GLY A 96 15.16 -9.61 7.20
CA GLY A 96 16.23 -10.57 7.47
C GLY A 96 15.77 -11.71 8.39
N GLY A 97 14.50 -12.07 8.33
CA GLY A 97 13.84 -13.07 9.18
C GLY A 97 13.26 -12.50 10.49
N ALA A 98 13.59 -11.28 10.88
CA ALA A 98 12.92 -10.58 11.98
C ALA A 98 11.55 -10.02 11.54
N PRO A 99 10.56 -9.91 12.46
CA PRO A 99 9.28 -9.32 12.13
C PRO A 99 9.39 -7.81 11.84
N VAL A 100 8.52 -7.31 10.95
CA VAL A 100 8.53 -5.91 10.49
C VAL A 100 7.25 -5.18 10.88
N HIS A 101 7.30 -3.84 10.91
CA HIS A 101 6.10 -3.00 10.93
C HIS A 101 5.52 -2.92 9.51
N LEU A 102 4.28 -3.39 9.32
CA LEU A 102 3.60 -3.37 8.03
C LEU A 102 2.66 -2.17 7.93
N ILE A 103 2.71 -1.44 6.83
CA ILE A 103 1.75 -0.38 6.51
C ILE A 103 1.04 -0.78 5.22
N GLY A 104 -0.28 -0.90 5.25
CA GLY A 104 -1.09 -1.11 4.05
C GLY A 104 -1.96 0.11 3.76
N HIS A 105 -1.79 0.70 2.58
CA HIS A 105 -2.60 1.84 2.13
C HIS A 105 -3.73 1.37 1.23
N SER A 106 -4.97 1.74 1.55
CA SER A 106 -6.16 1.46 0.72
C SER A 106 -6.31 -0.04 0.43
N LEU A 107 -6.27 -0.51 -0.82
CA LEU A 107 -6.21 -1.94 -1.17
C LEU A 107 -5.03 -2.63 -0.47
N GLY A 108 -3.89 -1.96 -0.36
CA GLY A 108 -2.75 -2.49 0.39
C GLY A 108 -3.07 -2.77 1.86
N GLY A 109 -4.04 -2.07 2.46
CA GLY A 109 -4.54 -2.38 3.80
C GLY A 109 -5.35 -3.68 3.87
N VAL A 110 -6.12 -3.99 2.82
CA VAL A 110 -6.80 -5.29 2.68
C VAL A 110 -5.77 -6.41 2.55
N VAL A 111 -4.75 -6.23 1.70
CA VAL A 111 -3.62 -7.17 1.54
C VAL A 111 -2.84 -7.33 2.84
N ALA A 112 -2.51 -6.23 3.53
CA ALA A 112 -1.78 -6.27 4.79
C ALA A 112 -2.54 -7.02 5.89
N ARG A 113 -3.86 -6.83 5.98
CA ARG A 113 -4.73 -7.58 6.89
C ARG A 113 -4.70 -9.08 6.59
N ALA A 114 -4.85 -9.48 5.32
CA ALA A 114 -4.78 -10.87 4.90
C ALA A 114 -3.39 -11.47 5.17
N ALA A 115 -2.31 -10.72 4.93
CA ALA A 115 -0.95 -11.15 5.21
C ALA A 115 -0.72 -11.42 6.71
N VAL A 116 -1.20 -10.51 7.58
CA VAL A 116 -1.09 -10.70 9.04
C VAL A 116 -1.93 -11.88 9.51
N VAL A 117 -3.13 -12.09 8.97
CA VAL A 117 -3.96 -13.25 9.33
C VAL A 117 -3.30 -14.56 8.89
N SER A 118 -2.64 -14.58 7.72
CA SER A 118 -1.98 -15.78 7.21
C SER A 118 -0.69 -16.14 7.95
N ASP A 119 0.11 -15.15 8.34
CA ASP A 119 1.38 -15.36 9.07
C ASP A 119 1.68 -14.20 10.01
N PRO A 120 1.05 -14.17 11.21
CA PRO A 120 1.24 -13.08 12.16
C PRO A 120 2.69 -12.95 12.67
N SER A 121 3.48 -14.03 12.60
CA SER A 121 4.85 -14.04 13.08
C SER A 121 5.83 -13.21 12.23
N ALA A 122 5.43 -12.82 11.01
CA ALA A 122 6.21 -11.95 10.14
C ALA A 122 6.10 -10.46 10.53
N PHE A 123 5.20 -10.11 11.46
CA PHE A 123 4.85 -8.71 11.69
C PHE A 123 4.92 -8.30 13.16
N THR A 124 5.60 -7.19 13.43
CA THR A 124 5.62 -6.52 14.74
C THR A 124 4.33 -5.75 14.99
N SER A 125 3.78 -5.18 13.93
CA SER A 125 2.51 -4.45 13.94
C SER A 125 1.97 -4.27 12.53
N VAL A 126 0.69 -3.90 12.41
CA VAL A 126 0.10 -3.49 11.14
C VAL A 126 -0.60 -2.13 11.26
N THR A 127 -0.40 -1.28 10.27
CA THR A 127 -1.14 -0.03 10.08
C THR A 127 -2.07 -0.19 8.88
N LEU A 128 -3.37 0.00 9.11
CA LEU A 128 -4.41 0.06 8.08
C LEU A 128 -4.66 1.55 7.78
N LEU A 129 -4.06 2.04 6.70
CA LEU A 129 -4.11 3.46 6.33
C LEU A 129 -5.15 3.66 5.24
N CYS A 130 -6.17 4.47 5.49
CA CYS A 130 -7.26 4.77 4.54
C CYS A 130 -7.88 3.48 3.97
N SER A 131 -8.12 2.47 4.80
CA SER A 131 -8.60 1.14 4.40
C SER A 131 -9.75 0.69 5.28
N GLY A 132 -10.76 0.04 4.68
CA GLY A 132 -11.93 -0.43 5.39
C GLY A 132 -11.92 -1.91 5.73
N PRO A 133 -12.89 -2.38 6.54
CA PRO A 133 -12.96 -3.76 7.04
C PRO A 133 -13.36 -4.78 5.98
N LYS A 134 -14.07 -4.36 4.93
CA LYS A 134 -14.70 -5.26 3.94
C LYS A 134 -14.87 -4.59 2.58
N GLY A 135 -15.22 -5.37 1.57
CA GLY A 135 -15.54 -4.87 0.24
C GLY A 135 -16.77 -3.93 0.24
N TRP A 136 -16.85 -3.13 -0.80
CA TRP A 136 -17.95 -2.19 -1.02
C TRP A 136 -18.61 -2.47 -2.37
N PRO A 137 -19.77 -3.14 -2.39
CA PRO A 137 -20.47 -3.49 -3.61
C PRO A 137 -20.75 -2.27 -4.52
N GLY A 138 -20.56 -2.46 -5.84
CA GLY A 138 -20.74 -1.40 -6.85
C GLY A 138 -19.55 -0.45 -7.00
N ARG A 139 -18.58 -0.50 -6.09
CA ARG A 139 -17.36 0.27 -6.23
C ARG A 139 -16.48 -0.30 -7.35
N HIS A 140 -15.83 0.56 -8.10
CA HIS A 140 -14.95 0.19 -9.21
C HIS A 140 -15.61 -0.50 -10.42
N ASP A 141 -16.94 -0.48 -10.56
CA ASP A 141 -17.62 -1.05 -11.74
C ASP A 141 -17.17 -0.33 -13.02
N ALA A 142 -17.20 1.00 -13.04
CA ALA A 142 -16.69 1.79 -14.18
C ALA A 142 -15.20 1.58 -14.44
N THR A 143 -14.38 1.36 -13.41
CA THR A 143 -12.96 1.03 -13.55
C THR A 143 -12.79 -0.33 -14.22
N THR A 144 -13.54 -1.35 -13.77
CA THR A 144 -13.52 -2.68 -14.37
C THR A 144 -13.93 -2.64 -15.84
N GLU A 145 -14.97 -1.87 -16.16
CA GLU A 145 -15.43 -1.70 -17.55
C GLU A 145 -14.36 -1.02 -18.42
N THR A 146 -13.74 0.06 -17.92
CA THR A 146 -12.67 0.76 -18.63
C THR A 146 -11.47 -0.16 -18.90
N VAL A 147 -11.01 -0.91 -17.88
CA VAL A 147 -9.87 -1.83 -18.04
C VAL A 147 -10.20 -2.96 -19.01
N ALA A 148 -11.42 -3.51 -18.96
CA ALA A 148 -11.84 -4.58 -19.88
C ALA A 148 -11.89 -4.11 -21.35
N GLN A 149 -12.14 -2.83 -21.61
CA GLN A 149 -12.25 -2.25 -22.96
C GLN A 149 -10.93 -1.69 -23.49
N ALA A 150 -10.13 -1.05 -22.65
CA ALA A 150 -8.96 -0.27 -23.05
C ALA A 150 -7.67 -0.63 -22.32
N GLY A 151 -7.69 -1.68 -21.46
CA GLY A 151 -6.54 -2.05 -20.65
C GLY A 151 -6.29 -1.07 -19.50
N SER A 152 -5.20 -1.30 -18.79
CA SER A 152 -4.78 -0.50 -17.63
C SER A 152 -4.52 0.96 -17.99
N ILE A 153 -3.93 1.22 -19.16
CA ILE A 153 -3.67 2.58 -19.66
C ILE A 153 -4.97 3.37 -19.85
N GLY A 154 -6.07 2.69 -20.21
CA GLY A 154 -7.38 3.32 -20.39
C GLY A 154 -7.92 4.05 -19.16
N LEU A 155 -7.45 3.71 -17.95
CA LEU A 155 -7.79 4.48 -16.75
C LEU A 155 -7.13 5.86 -16.77
N TRP A 156 -5.86 5.92 -17.15
CA TRP A 156 -5.14 7.19 -17.23
C TRP A 156 -5.70 8.05 -18.38
N GLU A 157 -5.99 7.44 -19.54
CA GLU A 157 -6.55 8.12 -20.72
C GLU A 157 -7.94 8.71 -20.42
N ARG A 158 -8.80 7.96 -19.73
CA ARG A 158 -10.12 8.43 -19.28
C ARG A 158 -10.02 9.66 -18.39
N ASP A 159 -9.06 9.65 -17.47
CA ASP A 159 -8.89 10.71 -16.47
C ASP A 159 -8.07 11.91 -17.03
N ASN A 160 -7.41 11.74 -18.22
CA ASN A 160 -6.58 12.75 -18.89
C ASN A 160 -6.84 12.79 -20.40
N PRO A 161 -8.09 12.94 -20.87
CA PRO A 161 -8.43 12.84 -22.29
C PRO A 161 -7.71 13.86 -23.18
N GLU A 162 -7.34 15.01 -22.63
CA GLU A 162 -6.62 16.08 -23.33
C GLU A 162 -5.12 15.79 -23.49
N LYS A 163 -4.57 14.75 -22.83
CA LYS A 163 -3.15 14.40 -22.85
C LYS A 163 -2.84 13.10 -23.61
N VAL A 164 -3.86 12.43 -24.15
CA VAL A 164 -3.70 11.10 -24.76
C VAL A 164 -2.70 11.14 -25.92
N ASP A 165 -2.79 12.13 -26.79
CA ASP A 165 -1.92 12.31 -27.96
C ASP A 165 -0.64 13.12 -27.67
N ALA A 166 -0.48 13.62 -26.45
CA ALA A 166 0.67 14.44 -26.07
C ALA A 166 1.91 13.58 -25.80
N THR A 167 3.08 14.11 -26.12
CA THR A 167 4.38 13.49 -25.80
C THR A 167 4.70 13.61 -24.31
N ASP A 168 5.65 12.81 -23.80
CA ASP A 168 6.11 12.90 -22.40
C ASP A 168 6.67 14.28 -22.06
N GLU A 169 7.33 14.94 -23.03
CA GLU A 169 7.88 16.27 -22.85
C GLU A 169 6.77 17.32 -22.67
N GLU A 170 5.69 17.20 -23.45
CA GLU A 170 4.55 18.13 -23.41
C GLU A 170 3.75 18.02 -22.10
N ILE A 171 3.54 16.81 -21.58
CA ILE A 171 2.82 16.60 -20.31
C ILE A 171 3.71 16.75 -19.07
N GLY A 172 5.02 16.73 -19.25
CA GLY A 172 6.01 16.83 -18.19
C GLY A 172 6.25 15.53 -17.41
N ALA A 173 7.39 15.45 -16.74
CA ALA A 173 7.89 14.22 -16.12
C ALA A 173 6.94 13.61 -15.08
N PHE A 174 6.19 14.42 -14.35
CA PHE A 174 5.25 13.96 -13.32
C PHE A 174 4.08 13.19 -13.95
N GLU A 175 3.40 13.78 -14.94
CA GLU A 175 2.29 13.13 -15.63
C GLU A 175 2.76 11.95 -16.49
N ALA A 176 3.93 12.06 -17.13
CA ALA A 176 4.53 10.97 -17.89
C ALA A 176 4.79 9.75 -17.01
N PHE A 177 5.24 9.95 -15.76
CA PHE A 177 5.38 8.87 -14.79
C PHE A 177 4.05 8.12 -14.56
N PHE A 178 2.94 8.82 -14.32
CA PHE A 178 1.64 8.17 -14.10
C PHE A 178 1.14 7.46 -15.35
N ARG A 179 1.35 8.02 -16.56
CA ARG A 179 1.04 7.37 -17.82
C ARG A 179 1.82 6.07 -18.00
N HIS A 180 3.13 6.10 -17.77
CA HIS A 180 3.98 4.91 -17.89
C HIS A 180 3.64 3.86 -16.82
N ARG A 181 3.36 4.27 -15.59
CA ARG A 181 2.91 3.38 -14.52
C ARG A 181 1.61 2.67 -14.90
N ALA A 182 0.63 3.42 -15.40
CA ALA A 182 -0.63 2.84 -15.88
C ALA A 182 -0.40 1.85 -17.02
N ALA A 183 0.39 2.22 -18.03
CA ALA A 183 0.69 1.35 -19.18
C ALA A 183 1.45 0.07 -18.81
N ALA A 184 2.28 0.11 -17.77
CA ALA A 184 3.07 -1.03 -17.31
C ALA A 184 2.31 -1.96 -16.35
N THR A 185 1.22 -1.47 -15.73
CA THR A 185 0.43 -2.27 -14.77
C THR A 185 -0.39 -3.33 -15.52
N ALA A 186 -0.37 -4.56 -15.03
CA ALA A 186 -1.14 -5.65 -15.62
C ALA A 186 -2.65 -5.43 -15.49
N ASP A 187 -3.39 -5.64 -16.58
CA ASP A 187 -4.85 -5.51 -16.58
C ASP A 187 -5.50 -6.41 -15.53
N GLN A 188 -5.02 -7.65 -15.41
CA GLN A 188 -5.54 -8.62 -14.45
C GLN A 188 -5.29 -8.21 -12.99
N ASN A 189 -4.20 -7.49 -12.69
CA ASN A 189 -3.98 -6.90 -11.36
C ASN A 189 -5.12 -5.92 -11.01
N LEU A 190 -5.51 -5.06 -11.95
CA LEU A 190 -6.59 -4.09 -11.75
C LEU A 190 -7.96 -4.77 -11.69
N LEU A 191 -8.24 -5.75 -12.54
CA LEU A 191 -9.52 -6.45 -12.56
C LEU A 191 -9.75 -7.24 -11.27
N GLN A 192 -8.75 -8.00 -10.82
CA GLN A 192 -8.85 -8.77 -9.58
C GLN A 192 -8.80 -7.87 -8.34
N GLY A 193 -7.96 -6.81 -8.33
CA GLY A 193 -7.94 -5.80 -7.28
C GLY A 193 -9.30 -5.09 -7.11
N ALA A 194 -9.96 -4.74 -8.22
CA ALA A 194 -11.31 -4.19 -8.19
C ALA A 194 -12.34 -5.21 -7.65
N SER A 195 -12.18 -6.51 -7.96
CA SER A 195 -13.02 -7.57 -7.41
C SER A 195 -12.85 -7.69 -5.90
N ILE A 196 -11.61 -7.68 -5.38
CA ILE A 196 -11.30 -7.69 -3.94
C ILE A 196 -11.98 -6.49 -3.27
N LEU A 197 -11.83 -5.27 -3.81
CA LEU A 197 -12.42 -4.05 -3.25
C LEU A 197 -13.95 -4.04 -3.25
N ARG A 198 -14.62 -4.87 -4.07
CA ARG A 198 -16.08 -4.99 -4.11
C ARG A 198 -16.65 -6.07 -3.22
N SER A 199 -15.93 -7.17 -3.04
CA SER A 199 -16.50 -8.40 -2.51
C SER A 199 -15.76 -9.02 -1.34
N GLU A 200 -14.64 -8.45 -0.89
CA GLU A 200 -13.89 -9.00 0.23
C GLU A 200 -14.73 -9.06 1.51
N ASP A 201 -14.68 -10.18 2.18
CA ASP A 201 -15.36 -10.39 3.46
C ASP A 201 -14.71 -9.59 4.58
N ASP A 202 -15.49 -9.30 5.63
CA ASP A 202 -15.00 -8.65 6.84
C ASP A 202 -14.17 -9.63 7.68
N THR A 203 -12.85 -9.49 7.63
CA THR A 203 -11.90 -10.30 8.39
C THR A 203 -11.35 -9.59 9.63
N THR A 204 -12.06 -8.57 10.13
CA THR A 204 -11.64 -7.80 11.33
C THR A 204 -11.45 -8.70 12.55
N ASP A 205 -12.37 -9.65 12.80
CA ASP A 205 -12.25 -10.54 13.94
C ASP A 205 -11.08 -11.51 13.81
N ALA A 206 -10.82 -12.03 12.61
CA ALA A 206 -9.64 -12.86 12.35
C ALA A 206 -8.33 -12.09 12.59
N LEU A 207 -8.26 -10.82 12.19
CA LEU A 207 -7.10 -9.98 12.52
C LEU A 207 -6.94 -9.78 14.03
N ARG A 208 -8.03 -9.52 14.75
CA ARG A 208 -7.99 -9.38 16.23
C ARG A 208 -7.44 -10.62 16.91
N GLU A 209 -7.79 -11.82 16.43
CA GLU A 209 -7.32 -13.10 16.99
C GLU A 209 -5.81 -13.31 16.84
N THR A 210 -5.15 -12.64 15.88
CA THR A 210 -3.69 -12.72 15.73
C THR A 210 -2.93 -12.05 16.86
N ALA A 211 -3.55 -11.17 17.62
CA ALA A 211 -2.96 -10.34 18.68
C ALA A 211 -1.81 -9.41 18.18
N VAL A 212 -1.60 -9.27 16.86
CA VAL A 212 -0.65 -8.30 16.30
C VAL A 212 -1.18 -6.89 16.55
N PRO A 213 -0.38 -5.97 17.11
CA PRO A 213 -0.80 -4.59 17.36
C PRO A 213 -1.25 -3.88 16.09
N VAL A 214 -2.40 -3.18 16.16
CA VAL A 214 -2.99 -2.50 15.00
C VAL A 214 -3.09 -1.00 15.21
N LEU A 215 -2.72 -0.22 14.18
CA LEU A 215 -3.11 1.17 14.00
C LEU A 215 -4.11 1.26 12.86
N VAL A 216 -5.26 1.87 13.10
CA VAL A 216 -6.18 2.31 12.04
C VAL A 216 -6.03 3.82 11.91
N ALA A 217 -5.65 4.28 10.73
CA ALA A 217 -5.45 5.70 10.47
C ALA A 217 -6.06 6.11 9.12
N HIS A 218 -6.56 7.32 9.03
CA HIS A 218 -7.05 7.88 7.77
C HIS A 218 -6.88 9.40 7.75
N GLY A 219 -6.86 9.97 6.55
CA GLY A 219 -6.91 11.42 6.39
C GLY A 219 -8.27 11.98 6.88
N GLU A 220 -8.23 13.20 7.41
CA GLU A 220 -9.44 13.92 7.86
C GLU A 220 -10.53 14.00 6.78
N HIS A 221 -10.10 14.04 5.53
CA HIS A 221 -10.96 14.18 4.34
C HIS A 221 -11.00 12.92 3.46
N ASP A 222 -10.71 11.73 4.00
CA ASP A 222 -10.78 10.49 3.23
C ASP A 222 -12.21 10.25 2.74
N ASP A 223 -12.38 10.24 1.41
CA ASP A 223 -13.66 10.05 0.72
C ASP A 223 -13.77 8.67 0.03
N LYS A 224 -12.73 7.82 0.14
CA LYS A 224 -12.68 6.53 -0.55
C LYS A 224 -13.20 5.37 0.28
N TRP A 225 -13.11 5.45 1.60
CA TRP A 225 -13.73 4.50 2.51
C TRP A 225 -14.62 5.25 3.51
N PRO A 226 -15.81 4.73 3.88
CA PRO A 226 -16.63 5.35 4.93
C PRO A 226 -15.82 5.45 6.23
N ILE A 227 -15.68 6.67 6.76
CA ILE A 227 -14.94 6.95 8.00
C ILE A 227 -15.53 6.15 9.16
N ASP A 228 -16.86 6.02 9.20
CA ASP A 228 -17.55 5.25 10.26
C ASP A 228 -17.18 3.76 10.21
N TRP A 229 -16.93 3.19 9.03
CA TRP A 229 -16.45 1.81 8.90
C TRP A 229 -15.03 1.64 9.44
N GLN A 230 -14.16 2.61 9.19
CA GLN A 230 -12.79 2.59 9.68
C GLN A 230 -12.76 2.73 11.22
N ARG A 231 -13.64 3.58 11.78
CA ARG A 231 -13.80 3.76 13.22
C ARG A 231 -14.34 2.49 13.90
N ASP A 232 -15.41 1.90 13.36
CA ASP A 232 -15.99 0.64 13.86
C ASP A 232 -14.95 -0.49 13.84
N MET A 233 -14.20 -0.60 12.74
CA MET A 233 -13.11 -1.58 12.64
C MET A 233 -12.07 -1.36 13.75
N ALA A 234 -11.66 -0.12 14.01
CA ALA A 234 -10.70 0.19 15.07
C ALA A 234 -11.24 -0.18 16.46
N GLU A 235 -12.51 0.12 16.73
CA GLU A 235 -13.17 -0.23 17.99
C GLU A 235 -13.22 -1.75 18.21
N ARG A 236 -13.64 -2.50 17.18
CA ARG A 236 -13.69 -3.97 17.20
C ARG A 236 -12.34 -4.62 17.39
N LEU A 237 -11.28 -4.03 16.85
CA LEU A 237 -9.90 -4.48 17.01
C LEU A 237 -9.30 -4.10 18.37
N GLY A 238 -9.89 -3.15 19.09
CA GLY A 238 -9.23 -2.49 20.22
C GLY A 238 -7.96 -1.73 19.78
N ALA A 239 -7.93 -1.28 18.54
CA ALA A 239 -6.77 -0.67 17.90
C ALA A 239 -6.62 0.82 18.25
N ARG A 240 -5.39 1.32 18.16
CA ARG A 240 -5.17 2.76 18.13
C ARG A 240 -5.84 3.34 16.88
N TYR A 241 -6.60 4.41 17.06
CA TYR A 241 -7.29 5.10 15.97
C TYR A 241 -6.78 6.53 15.84
N VAL A 242 -6.38 6.94 14.62
CA VAL A 242 -5.82 8.28 14.37
C VAL A 242 -6.45 8.90 13.12
N VAL A 243 -6.92 10.13 13.26
CA VAL A 243 -7.31 10.99 12.12
C VAL A 243 -6.12 11.89 11.79
N ILE A 244 -5.64 11.86 10.56
CA ILE A 244 -4.49 12.64 10.09
C ILE A 244 -5.00 13.98 9.57
N PRO A 245 -4.71 15.10 10.25
CA PRO A 245 -5.23 16.40 9.87
C PRO A 245 -4.65 16.85 8.52
N GLY A 246 -5.50 17.46 7.70
CA GLY A 246 -5.13 17.96 6.37
C GLY A 246 -4.90 16.89 5.30
N GLY A 247 -5.02 15.61 5.65
CA GLY A 247 -4.94 14.50 4.70
C GLY A 247 -6.30 14.11 4.14
N ALA A 248 -6.34 13.58 2.94
CA ALA A 248 -7.47 12.91 2.33
C ALA A 248 -7.17 11.41 2.16
N HIS A 249 -7.32 10.85 0.95
CA HIS A 249 -7.07 9.42 0.74
C HIS A 249 -5.59 9.03 0.68
N SER A 250 -4.70 9.98 0.38
CA SER A 250 -3.26 9.74 0.31
C SER A 250 -2.48 10.61 1.31
N PRO A 251 -2.74 10.49 2.62
CA PRO A 251 -2.17 11.37 3.63
C PRO A 251 -0.63 11.33 3.68
N GLN A 252 0.00 10.24 3.24
CA GLN A 252 1.46 10.14 3.10
C GLN A 252 2.05 11.15 2.11
N ALA A 253 1.25 11.63 1.16
CA ALA A 253 1.65 12.66 0.19
C ALA A 253 1.03 14.02 0.50
N GLU A 254 -0.19 14.05 1.01
CA GLU A 254 -0.98 15.27 1.26
C GLU A 254 -0.62 15.95 2.59
N ALA A 255 -0.32 15.16 3.62
CA ALA A 255 0.04 15.59 4.97
C ALA A 255 1.18 14.74 5.55
N PRO A 256 2.38 14.73 4.90
CA PRO A 256 3.44 13.77 5.22
C PRO A 256 3.99 13.90 6.65
N GLU A 257 4.05 15.12 7.21
CA GLU A 257 4.51 15.35 8.57
C GLU A 257 3.54 14.79 9.61
N ALA A 258 2.24 15.02 9.46
CA ALA A 258 1.21 14.48 10.37
C ALA A 258 1.10 12.96 10.23
N THR A 259 1.30 12.43 9.01
CA THR A 259 1.35 10.99 8.77
C THR A 259 2.56 10.36 9.46
N LEU A 260 3.75 10.98 9.36
CA LEU A 260 4.95 10.52 10.07
C LEU A 260 4.73 10.48 11.58
N GLU A 261 4.17 11.55 12.15
CA GLU A 261 3.89 11.62 13.59
C GLU A 261 2.99 10.49 14.07
N ALA A 262 1.92 10.20 13.33
CA ALA A 262 1.01 9.08 13.63
C ALA A 262 1.72 7.73 13.60
N LEU A 263 2.52 7.46 12.56
CA LEU A 263 3.26 6.22 12.36
C LEU A 263 4.38 6.05 13.38
N ASP A 264 5.28 7.03 13.52
CA ASP A 264 6.45 6.93 14.41
C ASP A 264 6.02 6.84 15.87
N SER A 265 5.01 7.60 16.28
CA SER A 265 4.42 7.50 17.64
C SER A 265 3.84 6.11 17.92
N PHE A 266 3.22 5.47 16.94
CA PHE A 266 2.71 4.11 17.09
C PHE A 266 3.84 3.10 17.20
N PHE A 267 4.78 3.08 16.27
CA PHE A 267 5.90 2.14 16.27
C PHE A 267 6.77 2.28 17.52
N SER A 268 7.05 3.53 17.93
CA SER A 268 7.84 3.81 19.14
C SER A 268 7.17 3.29 20.42
N SER A 269 5.83 3.29 20.48
CA SER A 269 5.10 2.78 21.63
C SER A 269 5.23 1.26 21.83
N LEU A 270 5.59 0.52 20.77
CA LEU A 270 5.77 -0.93 20.78
C LEU A 270 7.22 -1.36 21.09
N ALA A 271 8.18 -0.45 20.97
CA ALA A 271 9.60 -0.72 21.19
C ALA A 271 10.02 -0.72 22.69
N VAL A 272 9.09 -0.44 23.60
CA VAL A 272 9.35 -0.21 25.05
C VAL A 272 9.07 -1.46 25.91
N ASN A 273 8.86 -2.65 25.31
CA ASN A 273 8.63 -3.89 26.07
C ASN A 273 9.77 -4.90 25.90
#